data_57e33fe30b5a600752f75d8fc59ce1d2
#
_entry.id   57e33fe30b5a600752f75d8fc59ce1d2
#
_cell.length_a   1.000
_cell.length_b   1.000
_cell.length_c   1.000
_cell.angle_alpha   90.00
_cell.angle_beta   90.00
_cell.angle_gamma   90.00
#
_symmetry.space_group_name_H-M   'P 1'
#
loop_
_entity.id
_entity.type
_entity.pdbx_description
1 polymer ?
#
loop_
_entity_poly.entity_id
_entity_poly.type
_entity_poly.pdbx_seq_one_letter_code
_entity_poly.pdbx_strand_id
1 'polypeptide(L)'
;MPKFLHTADWQMGRAFTRFETEDGAALVEARFEAIEKLAQLANEHQCDAVLVAGDVFDAQTVSDRTIRRVFNATKAFTGPWVMLPGNHDAALAESVWTRAERLGAVPENVHLALQPGVIDLEPQRLSILCAPLTQRHTYGDLTEPFSSYESPEGFP
;
A
#
# COMPACT_ATOMS: atom_id res chain seq x y z
N MET A 1 14.96 -5.59 -17.32
CA MET A 1 14.97 -5.84 -15.88
C MET A 1 13.84 -4.99 -15.27
N PRO A 2 12.91 -5.56 -14.50
CA PRO A 2 11.80 -4.81 -13.93
C PRO A 2 12.30 -3.69 -13.00
N LYS A 3 11.57 -2.59 -12.98
CA LYS A 3 11.89 -1.39 -12.20
C LYS A 3 10.74 -1.09 -11.24
N PHE A 4 11.03 -1.03 -9.96
CA PHE A 4 10.06 -0.75 -8.91
C PHE A 4 10.35 0.56 -8.19
N LEU A 5 9.28 1.23 -7.75
CA LEU A 5 9.35 2.19 -6.69
C LEU A 5 8.86 1.49 -5.42
N HIS A 6 9.68 1.46 -4.38
CA HIS A 6 9.33 0.85 -3.09
C HIS A 6 9.18 1.94 -2.03
N THR A 7 8.10 1.86 -1.25
CA THR A 7 7.78 2.77 -0.16
C THR A 7 7.06 2.03 0.97
N ALA A 8 7.00 2.63 2.16
CA ALA A 8 6.29 2.10 3.33
C ALA A 8 5.96 3.23 4.30
N ASP A 9 5.27 2.92 5.40
CA ASP A 9 5.07 3.81 6.55
C ASP A 9 4.46 5.18 6.20
N TRP A 10 3.47 5.20 5.34
CA TRP A 10 2.76 6.44 5.03
C TRP A 10 2.00 6.98 6.23
N GLN A 11 1.48 6.10 7.09
CA GLN A 11 0.77 6.39 8.34
C GLN A 11 -0.28 7.49 8.17
N MET A 12 -1.10 7.35 7.14
CA MET A 12 -2.12 8.33 6.78
C MET A 12 -3.22 8.38 7.84
N GLY A 13 -3.62 9.59 8.19
CA GLY A 13 -4.57 9.82 9.28
C GLY A 13 -3.92 10.06 10.64
N ARG A 14 -2.59 10.03 10.73
CA ARG A 14 -1.86 10.36 11.96
C ARG A 14 -2.13 11.81 12.37
N ALA A 15 -2.50 12.00 13.64
CA ALA A 15 -2.68 13.31 14.22
C ALA A 15 -1.36 13.92 14.69
N PHE A 16 -1.11 15.18 14.31
CA PHE A 16 0.09 15.92 14.70
C PHE A 16 -0.20 16.82 15.90
N THR A 17 -0.74 16.25 16.97
CA THR A 17 -1.21 16.99 18.16
C THR A 17 -0.13 17.71 18.96
N ARG A 18 1.15 17.46 18.66
CA ARG A 18 2.30 18.13 19.28
C ARG A 18 2.68 19.46 18.63
N PHE A 19 2.07 19.77 17.48
CA PHE A 19 2.33 20.96 16.71
C PHE A 19 1.17 21.94 16.87
N GLU A 20 1.41 23.23 16.62
CA GLU A 20 0.36 24.22 16.49
C GLU A 20 -0.63 23.78 15.39
N THR A 21 -1.88 24.22 15.49
CA THR A 21 -2.95 23.72 14.62
C THR A 21 -2.65 23.93 13.12
N GLU A 22 -2.05 25.06 12.77
CA GLU A 22 -1.69 25.38 11.38
C GLU A 22 -0.56 24.47 10.87
N ASP A 23 0.49 24.29 11.67
CA ASP A 23 1.61 23.41 11.33
C ASP A 23 1.17 21.95 11.22
N GLY A 24 0.31 21.50 12.14
CA GLY A 24 -0.26 20.16 12.11
C GLY A 24 -1.08 19.92 10.83
N ALA A 25 -1.86 20.89 10.39
CA ALA A 25 -2.63 20.81 9.14
C ALA A 25 -1.70 20.76 7.92
N ALA A 26 -0.66 21.59 7.88
CA ALA A 26 0.33 21.58 6.81
C ALA A 26 1.07 20.23 6.69
N LEU A 27 1.42 19.60 7.82
CA LEU A 27 2.04 18.29 7.84
C LEU A 27 1.10 17.18 7.33
N VAL A 28 -0.19 17.28 7.63
CA VAL A 28 -1.20 16.34 7.07
C VAL A 28 -1.27 16.49 5.55
N GLU A 29 -1.34 17.70 5.02
CA GLU A 29 -1.39 17.93 3.57
C GLU A 29 -0.11 17.46 2.87
N ALA A 30 1.06 17.77 3.42
CA ALA A 30 2.34 17.33 2.88
C ALA A 30 2.47 15.80 2.73
N ARG A 31 1.78 15.02 3.58
CA ARG A 31 1.74 13.55 3.43
C ARG A 31 0.94 13.11 2.21
N PHE A 32 -0.17 13.76 1.89
CA PHE A 32 -0.91 13.46 0.67
C PHE A 32 -0.12 13.88 -0.57
N GLU A 33 0.51 15.06 -0.54
CA GLU A 33 1.41 15.53 -1.60
C GLU A 33 2.59 14.56 -1.81
N ALA A 34 3.10 13.93 -0.75
CA ALA A 34 4.14 12.91 -0.86
C ALA A 34 3.67 11.68 -1.67
N ILE A 35 2.43 11.21 -1.48
CA ILE A 35 1.88 10.10 -2.29
C ILE A 35 1.76 10.52 -3.76
N GLU A 36 1.25 11.72 -4.03
CA GLU A 36 1.16 12.26 -5.39
C GLU A 36 2.55 12.35 -6.03
N LYS A 37 3.55 12.78 -5.26
CA LYS A 37 4.94 12.84 -5.72
C LYS A 37 5.52 11.45 -6.03
N LEU A 38 5.23 10.44 -5.21
CA LEU A 38 5.62 9.06 -5.48
C LEU A 38 5.00 8.56 -6.80
N ALA A 39 3.71 8.86 -7.04
CA ALA A 39 3.04 8.52 -8.29
C ALA A 39 3.69 9.21 -9.50
N GLN A 40 4.06 10.49 -9.38
CA GLN A 40 4.78 11.22 -10.43
C GLN A 40 6.16 10.60 -10.69
N LEU A 41 6.94 10.31 -9.63
CA LEU A 41 8.24 9.67 -9.75
C LEU A 41 8.17 8.30 -10.43
N ALA A 42 7.12 7.51 -10.12
CA ALA A 42 6.92 6.22 -10.76
C ALA A 42 6.74 6.36 -12.29
N ASN A 43 6.00 7.40 -12.74
CA ASN A 43 5.87 7.72 -14.17
C ASN A 43 7.19 8.23 -14.77
N GLU A 44 7.84 9.22 -14.13
CA GLU A 44 9.08 9.83 -14.60
C GLU A 44 10.17 8.78 -14.79
N HIS A 45 10.23 7.80 -13.90
CA HIS A 45 11.19 6.72 -13.95
C HIS A 45 10.72 5.48 -14.71
N GLN A 46 9.52 5.51 -15.29
CA GLN A 46 8.94 4.39 -16.03
C GLN A 46 8.98 3.10 -15.20
N CYS A 47 8.47 3.17 -13.95
CA CYS A 47 8.40 2.01 -13.07
C CYS A 47 7.34 1.03 -13.58
N ASP A 48 7.64 -0.26 -13.46
CA ASP A 48 6.72 -1.35 -13.80
C ASP A 48 5.63 -1.53 -12.72
N ALA A 49 5.97 -1.22 -11.46
CA ALA A 49 5.03 -1.21 -10.34
C ALA A 49 5.50 -0.33 -9.18
N VAL A 50 4.57 0.04 -8.31
CA VAL A 50 4.86 0.64 -7.00
C VAL A 50 4.49 -0.36 -5.91
N LEU A 51 5.44 -0.63 -5.02
CA LEU A 51 5.27 -1.56 -3.89
C LEU A 51 5.20 -0.76 -2.59
N VAL A 52 4.10 -0.92 -1.85
CA VAL A 52 3.87 -0.24 -0.56
C VAL A 52 3.86 -1.28 0.55
N ALA A 53 4.96 -1.34 1.30
CA ALA A 53 5.24 -2.40 2.25
C ALA A 53 4.80 -2.05 3.69
N GLY A 54 3.49 -1.91 3.87
CA GLY A 54 2.87 -1.78 5.20
C GLY A 54 2.68 -0.35 5.70
N ASP A 55 1.84 -0.23 6.72
CA ASP A 55 1.53 0.98 7.46
C ASP A 55 1.12 2.16 6.56
N VAL A 56 0.25 1.88 5.59
CA VAL A 56 -0.39 2.92 4.75
C VAL A 56 -1.25 3.84 5.62
N PHE A 57 -1.98 3.26 6.56
CA PHE A 57 -2.83 3.99 7.52
C PHE A 57 -2.25 3.91 8.94
N ASP A 58 -2.35 5.02 9.69
CA ASP A 58 -1.85 5.11 11.07
C ASP A 58 -2.68 4.25 12.05
N ALA A 59 -3.93 3.97 11.73
CA ALA A 59 -4.83 3.15 12.53
C ALA A 59 -6.01 2.62 11.73
N GLN A 60 -6.68 1.60 12.27
CA GLN A 60 -7.92 1.04 11.72
C GLN A 60 -9.08 2.06 11.65
N THR A 61 -9.04 3.08 12.51
CA THR A 61 -10.15 4.03 12.73
C THR A 61 -10.04 5.34 11.95
N VAL A 62 -9.15 5.42 10.96
CA VAL A 62 -9.05 6.60 10.10
C VAL A 62 -10.39 6.89 9.40
N SER A 63 -10.64 8.16 9.08
CA SER A 63 -11.91 8.57 8.47
C SER A 63 -12.05 8.04 7.03
N ASP A 64 -13.29 7.86 6.56
CA ASP A 64 -13.59 7.52 5.17
C ASP A 64 -13.05 8.56 4.18
N ARG A 65 -13.03 9.82 4.59
CA ARG A 65 -12.41 10.92 3.83
C ARG A 65 -10.91 10.68 3.63
N THR A 66 -10.21 10.26 4.69
CA THR A 66 -8.77 9.93 4.62
C THR A 66 -8.55 8.77 3.66
N ILE A 67 -9.34 7.69 3.77
CA ILE A 67 -9.26 6.54 2.87
C ILE A 67 -9.40 6.98 1.42
N ARG A 68 -10.46 7.72 1.08
CA ARG A 68 -10.70 8.21 -0.28
C ARG A 68 -9.58 9.09 -0.80
N ARG A 69 -9.01 9.95 0.05
CA ARG A 69 -7.90 10.83 -0.33
C ARG A 69 -6.62 10.05 -0.64
N VAL A 70 -6.30 9.01 0.15
CA VAL A 70 -5.15 8.15 -0.10
C VAL A 70 -5.22 7.55 -1.50
N PHE A 71 -6.32 6.88 -1.82
CA PHE A 71 -6.47 6.26 -3.15
C PHE A 71 -6.61 7.26 -4.30
N ASN A 72 -7.14 8.46 -4.04
CA ASN A 72 -7.13 9.53 -5.04
C ASN A 72 -5.71 10.02 -5.34
N ALA A 73 -4.84 10.10 -4.34
CA ALA A 73 -3.47 10.54 -4.51
C ALA A 73 -2.62 9.55 -5.34
N THR A 74 -3.00 8.27 -5.41
CA THR A 74 -2.29 7.27 -6.24
C THR A 74 -2.61 7.39 -7.74
N LYS A 75 -3.68 8.07 -8.12
CA LYS A 75 -4.22 8.07 -9.51
C LYS A 75 -3.29 8.66 -10.57
N ALA A 76 -2.30 9.44 -10.17
CA ALA A 76 -1.35 10.01 -11.12
C ALA A 76 -0.42 8.95 -11.76
N PHE A 77 -0.27 7.77 -11.15
CA PHE A 77 0.42 6.63 -11.73
C PHE A 77 -0.60 5.58 -12.17
N THR A 78 -0.64 5.27 -13.46
CA THR A 78 -1.61 4.32 -14.03
C THR A 78 -1.15 2.87 -14.03
N GLY A 79 0.14 2.63 -13.72
CA GLY A 79 0.68 1.30 -13.52
C GLY A 79 0.20 0.68 -12.19
N PRO A 80 0.50 -0.60 -11.96
CA PRO A 80 0.01 -1.31 -10.78
C PRO A 80 0.67 -0.83 -9.48
N TRP A 81 -0.17 -0.68 -8.46
CA TRP A 81 0.23 -0.54 -7.07
C TRP A 81 -0.02 -1.86 -6.35
N VAL A 82 0.94 -2.35 -5.61
CA VAL A 82 0.75 -3.48 -4.69
C VAL A 82 0.91 -2.96 -3.27
N MET A 83 -0.16 -3.02 -2.49
CA MET A 83 -0.20 -2.53 -1.12
C MET A 83 -0.37 -3.67 -0.13
N LEU A 84 0.47 -3.68 0.88
CA LEU A 84 0.56 -4.70 1.90
C LEU A 84 0.23 -4.07 3.27
N PRO A 85 -0.65 -4.67 4.09
CA PRO A 85 -0.87 -4.25 5.47
C PRO A 85 0.36 -4.40 6.36
N GLY A 86 0.57 -3.40 7.24
CA GLY A 86 1.54 -3.44 8.32
C GLY A 86 0.89 -3.71 9.67
N ASN A 87 1.56 -3.32 10.77
CA ASN A 87 1.03 -3.57 12.12
C ASN A 87 0.01 -2.51 12.58
N HIS A 88 0.06 -1.30 12.04
CA HIS A 88 -0.94 -0.25 12.31
C HIS A 88 -2.26 -0.51 11.59
N ASP A 89 -2.18 -1.03 10.39
CA ASP A 89 -3.31 -1.27 9.49
C ASP A 89 -3.47 -2.76 9.10
N ALA A 90 -3.13 -3.68 10.00
CA ALA A 90 -3.20 -5.12 9.77
C ALA A 90 -4.52 -5.56 9.12
N ALA A 91 -4.47 -6.58 8.24
CA ALA A 91 -5.62 -7.13 7.53
C ALA A 91 -6.51 -7.96 8.47
N LEU A 92 -7.15 -7.29 9.41
CA LEU A 92 -8.14 -7.90 10.31
C LEU A 92 -9.43 -8.22 9.55
N ALA A 93 -10.28 -9.08 10.10
CA ALA A 93 -11.59 -9.40 9.53
C ALA A 93 -12.46 -8.16 9.26
N GLU A 94 -12.43 -7.18 10.19
CA GLU A 94 -12.94 -5.82 9.98
C GLU A 94 -11.77 -4.84 10.09
N SER A 95 -11.31 -4.33 8.96
CA SER A 95 -10.12 -3.48 8.87
C SER A 95 -10.38 -2.21 8.07
N VAL A 96 -9.43 -1.29 8.11
CA VAL A 96 -9.42 -0.11 7.22
C VAL A 96 -9.47 -0.53 5.74
N TRP A 97 -8.87 -1.67 5.39
CA TRP A 97 -8.83 -2.23 4.04
C TRP A 97 -10.20 -2.73 3.57
N THR A 98 -10.87 -3.58 4.39
CA THR A 98 -12.23 -4.05 4.07
C THR A 98 -13.22 -2.90 3.99
N ARG A 99 -13.00 -1.85 4.77
CA ARG A 99 -13.78 -0.60 4.67
C ARG A 99 -13.48 0.17 3.38
N ALA A 100 -12.22 0.24 2.95
CA ALA A 100 -11.84 0.86 1.69
C ALA A 100 -12.52 0.19 0.48
N GLU A 101 -12.57 -1.15 0.47
CA GLU A 101 -13.27 -1.94 -0.55
C GLU A 101 -14.78 -1.66 -0.53
N ARG A 102 -15.42 -1.71 0.64
CA ARG A 102 -16.85 -1.38 0.79
C ARG A 102 -17.21 0.04 0.34
N LEU A 103 -16.30 0.99 0.52
CA LEU A 103 -16.47 2.37 0.06
C LEU A 103 -16.30 2.52 -1.47
N GLY A 104 -15.89 1.48 -2.18
CA GLY A 104 -15.51 1.57 -3.59
C GLY A 104 -14.38 2.59 -3.81
N ALA A 105 -13.47 2.73 -2.83
CA ALA A 105 -12.42 3.74 -2.88
C ALA A 105 -11.17 3.25 -3.60
N VAL A 106 -10.98 1.93 -3.68
CA VAL A 106 -9.77 1.29 -4.24
C VAL A 106 -9.82 1.33 -5.77
N PRO A 107 -8.86 1.97 -6.46
CA PRO A 107 -8.79 1.96 -7.91
C PRO A 107 -8.46 0.56 -8.46
N GLU A 108 -8.84 0.31 -9.72
CA GLU A 108 -8.62 -1.01 -10.37
C GLU A 108 -7.14 -1.41 -10.49
N ASN A 109 -6.24 -0.43 -10.60
CA ASN A 109 -4.80 -0.66 -10.66
C ASN A 109 -4.12 -0.79 -9.29
N VAL A 110 -4.90 -0.81 -8.19
CA VAL A 110 -4.39 -1.03 -6.83
C VAL A 110 -4.76 -2.43 -6.38
N HIS A 111 -3.75 -3.25 -6.17
CA HIS A 111 -3.85 -4.61 -5.68
C HIS A 111 -3.59 -4.63 -4.18
N LEU A 112 -4.60 -5.00 -3.39
CA LEU A 112 -4.49 -5.12 -1.93
C LEU A 112 -4.09 -6.55 -1.57
N ALA A 113 -2.89 -6.72 -1.02
CA ALA A 113 -2.41 -8.01 -0.54
C ALA A 113 -2.89 -8.25 0.90
N LEU A 114 -4.17 -8.62 1.08
CA LEU A 114 -4.79 -8.78 2.40
C LEU A 114 -4.62 -10.20 3.00
N GLN A 115 -4.13 -11.14 2.18
CA GLN A 115 -3.84 -12.52 2.58
C GLN A 115 -2.46 -12.91 2.05
N PRO A 116 -1.75 -13.83 2.72
CA PRO A 116 -0.54 -14.42 2.15
C PRO A 116 -0.82 -15.05 0.79
N GLY A 117 0.05 -14.79 -0.18
CA GLY A 117 -0.13 -15.31 -1.54
C GLY A 117 0.73 -14.61 -2.57
N VAL A 118 0.36 -14.77 -3.82
CA VAL A 118 1.05 -14.21 -4.98
C VAL A 118 0.10 -13.30 -5.74
N ILE A 119 0.60 -12.16 -6.15
CA ILE A 119 -0.09 -11.25 -7.09
C ILE A 119 0.69 -11.27 -8.39
N ASP A 120 0.06 -11.82 -9.43
CA ASP A 120 0.64 -11.85 -10.76
C ASP A 120 0.23 -10.60 -11.55
N LEU A 121 1.23 -9.85 -11.98
CA LEU A 121 1.10 -8.68 -12.83
C LEU A 121 1.47 -9.08 -14.26
N GLU A 122 0.53 -9.72 -14.96
CA GLU A 122 0.78 -10.33 -16.27
C GLU A 122 1.34 -9.35 -17.32
N PRO A 123 0.83 -8.10 -17.46
CA PRO A 123 1.40 -7.17 -18.43
C PRO A 123 2.87 -6.84 -18.18
N GLN A 124 3.29 -6.84 -16.90
CA GLN A 124 4.66 -6.59 -16.47
C GLN A 124 5.51 -7.87 -16.40
N ARG A 125 4.88 -9.05 -16.52
CA ARG A 125 5.48 -10.36 -16.31
C ARG A 125 6.19 -10.47 -14.96
N LEU A 126 5.46 -10.14 -13.89
CA LEU A 126 5.95 -10.09 -12.52
C LEU A 126 5.03 -10.86 -11.60
N SER A 127 5.62 -11.65 -10.71
CA SER A 127 4.93 -12.26 -9.57
C SER A 127 5.43 -11.62 -8.28
N ILE A 128 4.51 -11.02 -7.51
CA ILE A 128 4.82 -10.39 -6.23
C ILE A 128 4.35 -11.31 -5.11
N LEU A 129 5.30 -11.87 -4.37
CA LEU A 129 5.01 -12.71 -3.21
C LEU A 129 4.70 -11.81 -2.01
N CYS A 130 3.52 -11.99 -1.43
CA CYS A 130 2.98 -11.11 -0.41
C CYS A 130 2.77 -11.85 0.91
N ALA A 131 3.33 -11.32 2.00
CA ALA A 131 3.18 -11.82 3.36
C ALA A 131 2.63 -10.71 4.28
N PRO A 132 1.34 -10.33 4.12
CA PRO A 132 0.74 -9.26 4.91
C PRO A 132 0.59 -9.65 6.38
N LEU A 133 0.61 -8.64 7.25
CA LEU A 133 0.22 -8.82 8.63
C LEU A 133 -1.31 -8.92 8.73
N THR A 134 -1.80 -10.10 9.10
CA THR A 134 -3.21 -10.36 9.39
C THR A 134 -3.56 -10.16 10.86
N GLN A 135 -2.56 -9.86 11.68
CA GLN A 135 -2.63 -9.51 13.10
C GLN A 135 -1.59 -8.42 13.39
N ARG A 136 -1.78 -7.66 14.46
CA ARG A 136 -0.84 -6.60 14.87
C ARG A 136 0.56 -7.12 15.19
N HIS A 137 0.64 -8.34 15.67
CA HIS A 137 1.88 -9.01 16.08
C HIS A 137 1.90 -10.41 15.52
N THR A 138 3.03 -10.83 14.99
CA THR A 138 3.29 -12.20 14.57
C THR A 138 4.61 -12.68 15.17
N TYR A 139 4.70 -13.97 15.48
CA TYR A 139 5.90 -14.60 16.04
C TYR A 139 6.53 -15.60 15.07
N GLY A 140 5.82 -15.93 13.98
CA GLY A 140 6.29 -16.82 12.93
C GLY A 140 6.89 -16.06 11.76
N ASP A 141 7.72 -16.73 10.97
CA ASP A 141 8.19 -16.21 9.70
C ASP A 141 7.08 -16.35 8.65
N LEU A 142 6.51 -15.21 8.25
CA LEU A 142 5.46 -15.17 7.22
C LEU A 142 6.00 -15.39 5.81
N THR A 143 7.32 -15.34 5.62
CA THR A 143 7.96 -15.52 4.31
C THR A 143 8.42 -16.96 4.07
N GLU A 144 8.35 -17.85 5.07
CA GLU A 144 8.74 -19.26 4.95
C GLU A 144 8.14 -19.95 3.71
N PRO A 145 6.84 -19.76 3.36
CA PRO A 145 6.25 -20.39 2.18
C PRO A 145 6.89 -19.96 0.85
N PHE A 146 7.60 -18.82 0.83
CA PHE A 146 8.20 -18.29 -0.41
C PHE A 146 9.41 -19.10 -0.86
N SER A 147 10.06 -19.82 0.04
CA SER A 147 11.21 -20.67 -0.27
C SER A 147 10.89 -21.82 -1.24
N SER A 148 9.61 -22.21 -1.33
CA SER A 148 9.12 -23.26 -2.22
C SER A 148 8.33 -22.73 -3.42
N TYR A 149 8.29 -21.40 -3.62
CA TYR A 149 7.57 -20.81 -4.74
C TYR A 149 8.32 -21.04 -6.06
N GLU A 150 7.59 -21.53 -7.05
CA GLU A 150 8.08 -21.65 -8.42
C GLU A 150 7.35 -20.62 -9.28
N SER A 151 8.12 -19.74 -9.96
CA SER A 151 7.55 -18.74 -10.86
C SER A 151 6.82 -19.40 -12.03
N PRO A 152 5.68 -18.83 -12.49
CA PRO A 152 5.04 -19.26 -13.73
C PRO A 152 6.01 -19.21 -14.91
N GLU A 153 5.77 -20.08 -15.91
CA GLU A 153 6.60 -20.11 -17.12
C GLU A 153 6.63 -18.73 -17.79
N GLY A 154 7.85 -18.21 -17.98
CA GLY A 154 8.07 -16.91 -18.60
C GLY A 154 8.06 -15.71 -17.67
N PHE A 155 7.88 -15.90 -16.35
CA PHE A 155 8.11 -14.89 -15.33
C PHE A 155 9.54 -15.03 -14.77
N PRO A 156 10.23 -13.92 -14.54
CA PRO A 156 11.58 -13.96 -13.96
C PRO A 156 11.55 -14.34 -12.48
#